data_3f5b9ad36cc1f1d54c9995f529ca2e9b
#
_entry.id   3f5b9ad36cc1f1d54c9995f529ca2e9b
#
_cell.length_a   1.000
_cell.length_b   1.000
_cell.length_c   1.000
_cell.angle_alpha   90.00
_cell.angle_beta   90.00
_cell.angle_gamma   90.00
#
_symmetry.space_group_name_H-M   'P 1'
#
loop_
_entity.id
_entity.type
_entity.pdbx_description
1 polymer ?
#
loop_
_entity_poly.entity_id
_entity_poly.type
_entity_poly.pdbx_seq_one_letter_code
_entity_poly.pdbx_strand_id
1 'polypeptide(L)'
;MPQLNIRRATVDDLPALKSLWLAARLSAEELENRLTEFHVVESHGTFAGAIGVQIARQHARVHSEDYTDFSVADAARELFWERLQKLAANHGIFRIWTQEKSPFWTHWGFQPAHAEALERLPEEWKNLEGRWLTLELKNEDAIKSALNNQFAGFMESEKKQTAEVAAKARKISVFFTVIFFAISIIGFAIAIFLLLRHPLTTR
;
A
#
# COMPACT_ATOMS: atom_id res chain seq x y z
N MET A 1 19.52 16.56 30.75
CA MET A 1 19.49 16.03 29.38
C MET A 1 19.11 17.17 28.44
N PRO A 2 19.69 17.30 27.25
CA PRO A 2 19.29 18.33 26.32
C PRO A 2 17.81 18.15 25.97
N GLN A 3 17.07 19.26 25.94
CA GLN A 3 15.67 19.23 25.50
C GLN A 3 15.69 19.14 23.97
N LEU A 4 15.62 17.89 23.45
CA LEU A 4 15.55 17.62 22.03
C LEU A 4 14.10 17.55 21.57
N ASN A 5 13.86 18.08 20.39
CA ASN A 5 12.58 17.99 19.68
C ASN A 5 12.82 17.60 18.23
N ILE A 6 11.93 16.78 17.67
CA ILE A 6 11.94 16.43 16.25
C ILE A 6 10.59 16.79 15.65
N ARG A 7 10.61 17.62 14.63
CA ARG A 7 9.43 18.02 13.87
C ARG A 7 9.66 17.91 12.37
N ARG A 8 8.62 17.96 11.60
CA ARG A 8 8.72 18.06 10.15
C ARG A 8 9.35 19.38 9.74
N ALA A 9 10.20 19.37 8.73
CA ALA A 9 10.77 20.57 8.17
C ALA A 9 9.70 21.46 7.53
N THR A 10 9.91 22.75 7.62
CA THR A 10 9.10 23.81 6.99
C THR A 10 9.97 24.66 6.07
N VAL A 11 9.36 25.55 5.30
CA VAL A 11 10.10 26.47 4.42
C VAL A 11 11.05 27.38 5.22
N ASP A 12 10.70 27.71 6.46
CA ASP A 12 11.53 28.54 7.34
C ASP A 12 12.84 27.86 7.74
N ASP A 13 12.92 26.53 7.64
CA ASP A 13 14.13 25.76 7.95
C ASP A 13 15.12 25.71 6.78
N LEU A 14 14.69 26.09 5.57
CA LEU A 14 15.52 25.98 4.37
C LEU A 14 16.91 26.62 4.47
N PRO A 15 17.08 27.82 5.07
CA PRO A 15 18.41 28.40 5.19
C PRO A 15 19.37 27.52 6.02
N ALA A 16 18.88 26.96 7.15
CA ALA A 16 19.65 26.08 8.01
C ALA A 16 19.92 24.73 7.35
N LEU A 17 18.91 24.14 6.71
CA LEU A 17 19.02 22.89 5.97
C LEU A 17 20.01 23.00 4.80
N LYS A 18 19.95 24.06 4.00
CA LYS A 18 20.91 24.28 2.90
C LYS A 18 22.33 24.36 3.42
N SER A 19 22.57 25.10 4.52
CA SER A 19 23.88 25.18 5.14
C SER A 19 24.39 23.81 5.61
N LEU A 20 23.53 23.00 6.22
CA LEU A 20 23.85 21.65 6.66
C LEU A 20 24.18 20.74 5.47
N TRP A 21 23.33 20.71 4.45
CA TRP A 21 23.53 19.87 3.26
C TRP A 21 24.80 20.22 2.50
N LEU A 22 25.11 21.51 2.36
CA LEU A 22 26.34 21.95 1.73
C LEU A 22 27.59 21.53 2.54
N ALA A 23 27.55 21.64 3.88
CA ALA A 23 28.60 21.15 4.75
C ALA A 23 28.83 19.65 4.62
N ALA A 24 27.73 18.88 4.48
CA ALA A 24 27.72 17.43 4.24
C ALA A 24 28.06 17.04 2.78
N ARG A 25 28.31 17.99 1.90
CA ARG A 25 28.56 17.80 0.46
C ARG A 25 27.38 17.12 -0.27
N LEU A 26 26.17 17.39 0.17
CA LEU A 26 24.95 16.95 -0.46
C LEU A 26 24.43 17.99 -1.46
N SER A 27 23.65 17.55 -2.45
CA SER A 27 23.01 18.45 -3.43
C SER A 27 21.86 19.22 -2.77
N ALA A 28 22.14 20.44 -2.30
CA ALA A 28 21.13 21.26 -1.63
C ALA A 28 19.94 21.61 -2.54
N GLU A 29 20.17 21.77 -3.85
CA GLU A 29 19.12 22.06 -4.84
C GLU A 29 18.14 20.88 -5.00
N GLU A 30 18.65 19.67 -5.10
CA GLU A 30 17.80 18.46 -5.18
C GLU A 30 17.01 18.25 -3.90
N LEU A 31 17.65 18.46 -2.73
CA LEU A 31 17.02 18.23 -1.44
C LEU A 31 15.98 19.32 -1.10
N GLU A 32 16.13 20.54 -1.59
CA GLU A 32 15.14 21.61 -1.47
C GLU A 32 13.80 21.21 -2.10
N ASN A 33 13.84 20.60 -3.29
CA ASN A 33 12.64 20.11 -3.96
C ASN A 33 11.94 18.95 -3.20
N ARG A 34 12.64 18.37 -2.23
CA ARG A 34 12.20 17.24 -1.40
C ARG A 34 12.07 17.62 0.07
N LEU A 35 11.91 18.91 0.39
CA LEU A 35 11.82 19.44 1.76
C LEU A 35 10.84 18.66 2.64
N THR A 36 9.73 18.21 2.09
CA THR A 36 8.69 17.49 2.83
C THR A 36 9.12 16.12 3.35
N GLU A 37 10.24 15.59 2.88
CA GLU A 37 10.82 14.33 3.37
C GLU A 37 11.64 14.54 4.65
N PHE A 38 12.01 15.79 4.99
CA PHE A 38 12.92 16.08 6.09
C PHE A 38 12.20 16.28 7.41
N HIS A 39 12.90 15.84 8.45
CA HIS A 39 12.62 16.12 9.84
C HIS A 39 13.78 16.89 10.44
N VAL A 40 13.48 18.01 11.07
CA VAL A 40 14.46 18.87 11.74
C VAL A 40 14.61 18.44 13.19
N VAL A 41 15.84 18.38 13.65
CA VAL A 41 16.22 18.17 15.04
C VAL A 41 16.53 19.53 15.67
N GLU A 42 15.89 19.84 16.78
CA GLU A 42 16.13 21.04 17.55
C GLU A 42 16.67 20.66 18.93
N SER A 43 17.69 21.37 19.37
CA SER A 43 18.23 21.29 20.72
C SER A 43 18.03 22.64 21.39
N HIS A 44 17.27 22.67 22.50
CA HIS A 44 16.92 23.92 23.20
C HIS A 44 16.29 24.99 22.28
N GLY A 45 15.48 24.57 21.30
CA GLY A 45 14.84 25.46 20.32
C GLY A 45 15.75 25.94 19.19
N THR A 46 17.01 25.47 19.13
CA THR A 46 17.96 25.80 18.06
C THR A 46 18.11 24.62 17.11
N PHE A 47 18.20 24.88 15.82
CA PHE A 47 18.46 23.86 14.78
C PHE A 47 19.77 23.11 15.10
N ALA A 48 19.69 21.79 15.18
CA ALA A 48 20.81 20.92 15.53
C ALA A 48 21.10 19.84 14.48
N GLY A 49 20.19 19.61 13.54
CA GLY A 49 20.41 18.61 12.49
C GLY A 49 19.14 18.32 11.72
N ALA A 50 19.25 17.38 10.77
CA ALA A 50 18.14 16.92 9.97
C ALA A 50 18.31 15.47 9.56
N ILE A 51 17.16 14.79 9.34
CA ILE A 51 17.08 13.42 8.84
C ILE A 51 15.96 13.36 7.80
N GLY A 52 16.26 12.81 6.62
CA GLY A 52 15.28 12.60 5.55
C GLY A 52 14.59 11.24 5.63
N VAL A 53 13.30 11.20 5.29
CA VAL A 53 12.52 9.97 5.09
C VAL A 53 11.78 10.07 3.78
N GLN A 54 12.18 9.26 2.83
CA GLN A 54 11.48 9.09 1.57
C GLN A 54 10.60 7.85 1.63
N ILE A 55 9.37 7.95 1.13
CA ILE A 55 8.44 6.82 1.04
C ILE A 55 8.22 6.50 -0.44
N ALA A 56 8.40 5.22 -0.78
CA ALA A 56 8.09 4.68 -2.09
C ALA A 56 7.23 3.42 -1.89
N ARG A 57 5.94 3.51 -2.21
CA ARG A 57 4.95 2.44 -1.97
C ARG A 57 4.92 2.03 -0.48
N GLN A 58 5.29 0.79 -0.18
CA GLN A 58 5.33 0.21 1.17
C GLN A 58 6.75 0.11 1.72
N HIS A 59 7.67 0.91 1.18
CA HIS A 59 9.04 1.00 1.62
C HIS A 59 9.34 2.43 2.07
N ALA A 60 10.18 2.57 3.10
CA ALA A 60 10.73 3.84 3.53
C ALA A 60 12.25 3.82 3.40
N ARG A 61 12.85 4.94 3.07
CA ARG A 61 14.29 5.14 3.05
C ARG A 61 14.67 6.26 4.00
N VAL A 62 15.52 5.98 4.97
CA VAL A 62 16.20 7.00 5.76
C VAL A 62 17.44 7.45 5.01
N HIS A 63 17.62 8.77 4.86
CA HIS A 63 18.69 9.34 4.08
C HIS A 63 19.10 10.73 4.55
N SER A 64 20.27 11.17 4.13
CA SER A 64 20.77 12.55 4.35
C SER A 64 20.70 12.97 5.81
N GLU A 65 21.09 12.03 6.69
CA GLU A 65 21.19 12.28 8.12
C GLU A 65 22.46 13.07 8.39
N ASP A 66 22.33 14.29 8.97
CA ASP A 66 23.47 15.08 9.38
C ASP A 66 23.12 16.02 10.53
N TYR A 67 24.13 16.44 11.28
CA TYR A 67 24.00 17.24 12.49
C TYR A 67 25.03 18.36 12.53
N THR A 68 24.63 19.52 13.06
CA THR A 68 25.56 20.62 13.38
C THR A 68 26.36 20.33 14.63
N ASP A 69 25.80 19.51 15.54
CA ASP A 69 26.46 19.00 16.74
C ASP A 69 26.20 17.50 16.87
N PHE A 70 27.21 16.68 16.62
CA PHE A 70 27.11 15.23 16.70
C PHE A 70 26.94 14.71 18.14
N SER A 71 27.13 15.52 19.18
CA SER A 71 26.90 15.10 20.56
C SER A 71 25.43 14.76 20.83
N VAL A 72 24.50 15.32 20.05
CA VAL A 72 23.05 15.07 20.17
C VAL A 72 22.56 13.94 19.23
N ALA A 73 23.42 13.45 18.36
CA ALA A 73 23.01 12.57 17.25
C ALA A 73 22.30 11.29 17.72
N ASP A 74 22.85 10.60 18.71
CA ASP A 74 22.28 9.33 19.19
C ASP A 74 20.90 9.55 19.85
N ALA A 75 20.78 10.56 20.69
CA ALA A 75 19.48 10.90 21.31
C ALA A 75 18.45 11.39 20.27
N ALA A 76 18.90 12.10 19.24
CA ALA A 76 18.06 12.50 18.12
C ALA A 76 17.58 11.29 17.30
N ARG A 77 18.45 10.31 17.05
CA ARG A 77 18.08 9.06 16.36
C ARG A 77 17.05 8.25 17.12
N GLU A 78 17.14 8.18 18.46
CA GLU A 78 16.14 7.50 19.28
C GLU A 78 14.76 8.14 19.14
N LEU A 79 14.67 9.45 19.26
CA LEU A 79 13.42 10.19 19.04
C LEU A 79 12.90 10.06 17.61
N PHE A 80 13.81 10.10 16.65
CA PHE A 80 13.46 9.91 15.24
C PHE A 80 12.95 8.50 14.97
N TRP A 81 13.54 7.48 15.61
CA TRP A 81 13.11 6.10 15.49
C TRP A 81 11.67 5.89 15.95
N GLU A 82 11.29 6.45 17.10
CA GLU A 82 9.90 6.42 17.55
C GLU A 82 8.94 7.05 16.53
N ARG A 83 9.35 8.17 15.94
CA ARG A 83 8.56 8.85 14.91
C ARG A 83 8.48 8.03 13.62
N LEU A 84 9.58 7.42 13.21
CA LEU A 84 9.66 6.58 12.02
C LEU A 84 8.76 5.34 12.14
N GLN A 85 8.71 4.72 13.32
CA GLN A 85 7.81 3.60 13.59
C GLN A 85 6.33 4.00 13.44
N LYS A 86 5.94 5.16 13.99
CA LYS A 86 4.57 5.70 13.85
C LYS A 86 4.25 5.99 12.38
N LEU A 87 5.19 6.60 11.66
CA LEU A 87 5.06 6.89 10.24
C LEU A 87 4.93 5.59 9.44
N ALA A 88 5.76 4.59 9.73
CA ALA A 88 5.70 3.29 9.06
C ALA A 88 4.35 2.58 9.30
N ALA A 89 3.82 2.64 10.52
CA ALA A 89 2.51 2.07 10.82
C ALA A 89 1.38 2.79 10.05
N ASN A 90 1.40 4.13 10.00
CA ASN A 90 0.38 4.94 9.35
C ASN A 90 0.39 4.79 7.82
N HIS A 91 1.55 4.59 7.20
CA HIS A 91 1.70 4.43 5.75
C HIS A 91 1.76 2.96 5.30
N GLY A 92 1.60 2.00 6.21
CA GLY A 92 1.66 0.58 5.86
C GLY A 92 3.02 0.13 5.33
N ILE A 93 4.11 0.69 5.86
CA ILE A 93 5.48 0.36 5.46
C ILE A 93 5.82 -1.04 5.94
N PHE A 94 6.35 -1.86 5.03
CA PHE A 94 6.78 -3.23 5.33
C PHE A 94 8.28 -3.31 5.60
N ARG A 95 9.06 -2.42 4.96
CA ARG A 95 10.51 -2.47 4.98
C ARG A 95 11.12 -1.08 5.01
N ILE A 96 12.13 -0.89 5.85
CA ILE A 96 12.91 0.34 5.91
C ILE A 96 14.30 0.06 5.34
N TRP A 97 14.84 1.03 4.63
CA TRP A 97 16.14 1.01 3.98
C TRP A 97 16.97 2.20 4.41
N THR A 98 18.29 2.03 4.47
CA THR A 98 19.21 3.13 4.67
C THR A 98 20.58 2.82 4.12
N GLN A 99 21.33 3.85 3.79
CA GLN A 99 22.77 3.82 3.48
C GLN A 99 23.59 4.58 4.54
N GLU A 100 22.92 5.06 5.58
CA GLU A 100 23.58 5.76 6.68
C GLU A 100 24.51 4.84 7.44
N LYS A 101 25.70 5.37 7.78
CA LYS A 101 26.82 4.57 8.31
C LYS A 101 26.81 4.45 9.84
N SER A 102 25.87 5.10 10.52
CA SER A 102 25.82 5.07 11.97
C SER A 102 25.61 3.64 12.50
N PRO A 103 26.37 3.19 13.52
CA PRO A 103 26.14 1.92 14.22
C PRO A 103 24.76 1.82 14.86
N PHE A 104 24.10 2.96 15.09
CA PHE A 104 22.73 3.03 15.61
C PHE A 104 21.78 2.13 14.80
N TRP A 105 21.82 2.20 13.48
CA TRP A 105 20.93 1.44 12.62
C TRP A 105 21.10 -0.07 12.78
N THR A 106 22.34 -0.55 12.87
CA THR A 106 22.59 -1.99 13.10
C THR A 106 22.16 -2.42 14.49
N HIS A 107 22.31 -1.56 15.50
CA HIS A 107 21.83 -1.83 16.86
C HIS A 107 20.29 -2.00 16.90
N TRP A 108 19.56 -1.24 16.10
CA TRP A 108 18.11 -1.34 15.96
C TRP A 108 17.64 -2.43 14.97
N GLY A 109 18.52 -3.34 14.60
CA GLY A 109 18.17 -4.55 13.85
C GLY A 109 18.28 -4.41 12.34
N PHE A 110 18.78 -3.29 11.81
CA PHE A 110 19.08 -3.21 10.39
C PHE A 110 20.25 -4.13 10.04
N GLN A 111 20.11 -4.87 8.97
CA GLN A 111 21.11 -5.81 8.47
C GLN A 111 21.53 -5.44 7.06
N PRO A 112 22.77 -5.84 6.65
CA PRO A 112 23.17 -5.69 5.25
C PRO A 112 22.15 -6.36 4.33
N ALA A 113 21.72 -5.65 3.32
CA ALA A 113 20.77 -6.17 2.35
C ALA A 113 21.42 -7.25 1.49
N HIS A 114 20.84 -8.47 1.52
CA HIS A 114 21.22 -9.56 0.63
C HIS A 114 20.65 -9.36 -0.77
N ALA A 115 21.15 -10.11 -1.76
CA ALA A 115 20.73 -10.00 -3.16
C ALA A 115 19.20 -10.09 -3.32
N GLU A 116 18.55 -11.04 -2.66
CA GLU A 116 17.09 -11.22 -2.68
C GLU A 116 16.34 -10.00 -2.10
N ALA A 117 16.86 -9.38 -1.05
CA ALA A 117 16.27 -8.16 -0.51
C ALA A 117 16.44 -6.99 -1.48
N LEU A 118 17.61 -6.89 -2.15
CA LEU A 118 17.89 -5.82 -3.14
C LEU A 118 16.97 -5.91 -4.37
N GLU A 119 16.50 -7.08 -4.76
CA GLU A 119 15.49 -7.23 -5.82
C GLU A 119 14.17 -6.52 -5.48
N ARG A 120 13.87 -6.38 -4.20
CA ARG A 120 12.67 -5.69 -3.67
C ARG A 120 12.88 -4.18 -3.48
N LEU A 121 14.09 -3.67 -3.76
CA LEU A 121 14.37 -2.24 -3.67
C LEU A 121 13.50 -1.48 -4.68
N PRO A 122 12.79 -0.42 -4.27
CA PRO A 122 12.05 0.43 -5.19
C PRO A 122 12.90 0.95 -6.35
N GLU A 123 12.30 1.02 -7.54
CA GLU A 123 12.99 1.44 -8.77
C GLU A 123 13.66 2.82 -8.62
N GLU A 124 13.03 3.72 -7.87
CA GLU A 124 13.51 5.07 -7.61
C GLU A 124 14.87 5.10 -6.88
N TRP A 125 15.23 4.00 -6.21
CA TRP A 125 16.46 3.91 -5.40
C TRP A 125 17.50 2.97 -5.99
N LYS A 126 17.19 2.22 -7.04
CA LYS A 126 18.12 1.24 -7.66
C LYS A 126 19.38 1.89 -8.23
N ASN A 127 19.27 3.14 -8.67
CA ASN A 127 20.39 3.89 -9.23
C ASN A 127 21.31 4.52 -8.16
N LEU A 128 20.95 4.38 -6.87
CA LEU A 128 21.77 4.92 -5.80
C LEU A 128 22.88 3.94 -5.45
N GLU A 129 24.11 4.37 -5.67
CA GLU A 129 25.29 3.58 -5.34
C GLU A 129 25.52 3.53 -3.83
N GLY A 130 26.02 2.39 -3.34
CA GLY A 130 26.40 2.23 -1.96
C GLY A 130 25.90 0.94 -1.31
N ARG A 131 26.26 0.74 -0.06
CA ARG A 131 25.86 -0.43 0.72
C ARG A 131 24.54 -0.16 1.42
N TRP A 132 23.54 -0.98 1.12
CA TRP A 132 22.23 -0.89 1.72
C TRP A 132 22.16 -1.69 3.03
N LEU A 133 21.56 -1.08 4.04
CA LEU A 133 21.04 -1.75 5.22
C LEU A 133 19.51 -1.78 5.12
N THR A 134 18.91 -2.84 5.60
CA THR A 134 17.45 -3.00 5.58
C THR A 134 16.91 -3.59 6.86
N LEU A 135 15.71 -3.16 7.24
CA LEU A 135 14.95 -3.72 8.35
C LEU A 135 13.55 -4.09 7.84
N GLU A 136 13.19 -5.34 7.98
CA GLU A 136 11.85 -5.83 7.70
C GLU A 136 10.96 -5.63 8.91
N LEU A 137 9.89 -4.84 8.76
CA LEU A 137 8.92 -4.57 9.83
C LEU A 137 7.77 -5.57 9.83
N LYS A 138 7.41 -6.07 8.65
CA LYS A 138 6.33 -7.05 8.45
C LYS A 138 6.74 -8.01 7.35
N ASN A 139 6.39 -9.28 7.53
CA ASN A 139 6.65 -10.28 6.50
C ASN A 139 5.77 -10.01 5.28
N GLU A 140 6.37 -9.45 4.25
CA GLU A 140 5.73 -9.04 3.01
C GLU A 140 5.09 -10.23 2.28
N ASP A 141 5.78 -11.37 2.26
CA ASP A 141 5.29 -12.55 1.56
C ASP A 141 4.11 -13.19 2.30
N ALA A 142 4.13 -13.20 3.64
CA ALA A 142 2.99 -13.66 4.43
C ALA A 142 1.76 -12.78 4.22
N ILE A 143 1.94 -11.46 4.14
CA ILE A 143 0.84 -10.53 3.89
C ILE A 143 0.29 -10.69 2.47
N LYS A 144 1.15 -10.79 1.45
CA LYS A 144 0.74 -11.05 0.07
C LYS A 144 0.00 -12.37 -0.06
N SER A 145 0.51 -13.43 0.58
CA SER A 145 -0.15 -14.74 0.58
C SER A 145 -1.51 -14.71 1.25
N ALA A 146 -1.62 -14.06 2.41
CA ALA A 146 -2.90 -13.90 3.11
C ALA A 146 -3.92 -13.12 2.26
N LEU A 147 -3.49 -12.02 1.64
CA LEU A 147 -4.33 -11.20 0.76
C LEU A 147 -4.79 -12.00 -0.47
N ASN A 148 -3.89 -12.72 -1.12
CA ASN A 148 -4.22 -13.57 -2.27
C ASN A 148 -5.22 -14.67 -1.90
N ASN A 149 -5.07 -15.30 -0.73
CA ASN A 149 -5.99 -16.30 -0.24
C ASN A 149 -7.38 -15.70 0.07
N GLN A 150 -7.45 -14.53 0.67
CA GLN A 150 -8.72 -13.82 0.88
C GLN A 150 -9.39 -13.46 -0.44
N PHE A 151 -8.63 -12.95 -1.41
CA PHE A 151 -9.14 -12.61 -2.73
C PHE A 151 -9.64 -13.83 -3.49
N ALA A 152 -8.90 -14.95 -3.46
CA ALA A 152 -9.33 -16.22 -4.04
C ALA A 152 -10.63 -16.73 -3.41
N GLY A 153 -10.75 -16.68 -2.07
CA GLY A 153 -11.97 -17.03 -1.36
C GLY A 153 -13.17 -16.15 -1.73
N PHE A 154 -12.94 -14.83 -1.87
CA PHE A 154 -13.97 -13.91 -2.32
C PHE A 154 -14.44 -14.21 -3.74
N MET A 155 -13.53 -14.41 -4.68
CA MET A 155 -13.87 -14.78 -6.06
C MET A 155 -14.60 -16.12 -6.17
N GLU A 156 -14.28 -17.08 -5.32
CA GLU A 156 -14.98 -18.37 -5.28
C GLU A 156 -16.40 -18.22 -4.74
N SER A 157 -16.60 -17.39 -3.69
CA SER A 157 -17.94 -17.10 -3.15
C SER A 157 -18.83 -16.39 -4.16
N GLU A 158 -18.30 -15.42 -4.90
CA GLU A 158 -18.99 -14.73 -5.99
C GLU A 158 -19.41 -15.68 -7.12
N LYS A 159 -18.51 -16.59 -7.52
CA LYS A 159 -18.84 -17.62 -8.51
C LYS A 159 -19.95 -18.55 -8.04
N LYS A 160 -19.95 -18.98 -6.77
CA LYS A 160 -21.01 -19.81 -6.19
C LYS A 160 -22.35 -19.09 -6.17
N GLN A 161 -22.38 -17.81 -5.74
CA GLN A 161 -23.61 -17.01 -5.75
C GLN A 161 -24.17 -16.80 -7.16
N THR A 162 -23.32 -16.47 -8.13
CA THR A 162 -23.74 -16.32 -9.52
C THR A 162 -24.23 -17.62 -10.12
N ALA A 163 -23.60 -18.76 -9.81
CA ALA A 163 -24.04 -20.08 -10.26
C ALA A 163 -25.39 -20.45 -9.63
N GLU A 164 -25.61 -20.17 -8.34
CA GLU A 164 -26.90 -20.41 -7.67
C GLU A 164 -28.04 -19.56 -8.24
N VAL A 165 -27.77 -18.26 -8.50
CA VAL A 165 -28.75 -17.37 -9.14
C VAL A 165 -29.09 -17.86 -10.55
N ALA A 166 -28.08 -18.25 -11.34
CA ALA A 166 -28.30 -18.81 -12.67
C ALA A 166 -29.09 -20.14 -12.64
N ALA A 167 -28.81 -21.00 -11.66
CA ALA A 167 -29.56 -22.26 -11.48
C ALA A 167 -31.02 -22.01 -11.10
N LYS A 168 -31.30 -21.05 -10.20
CA LYS A 168 -32.65 -20.61 -9.86
C LYS A 168 -33.39 -20.03 -11.07
N ALA A 169 -32.75 -19.16 -11.82
CA ALA A 169 -33.29 -18.55 -13.02
C ALA A 169 -33.68 -19.65 -14.07
N ARG A 170 -32.82 -20.63 -14.27
CA ARG A 170 -33.07 -21.75 -15.21
C ARG A 170 -34.27 -22.58 -14.77
N LYS A 171 -34.41 -22.87 -13.46
CA LYS A 171 -35.60 -23.61 -12.95
C LYS A 171 -36.89 -22.83 -13.18
N ILE A 172 -36.89 -21.53 -12.95
CA ILE A 172 -38.05 -20.67 -13.17
C ILE A 172 -38.39 -20.61 -14.68
N SER A 173 -37.40 -20.48 -15.55
CA SER A 173 -37.63 -20.48 -17.01
C SER A 173 -38.25 -21.78 -17.49
N VAL A 174 -37.75 -22.93 -17.04
CA VAL A 174 -38.35 -24.24 -17.39
C VAL A 174 -39.80 -24.35 -16.90
N PHE A 175 -40.10 -23.88 -15.69
CA PHE A 175 -41.45 -23.89 -15.15
C PHE A 175 -42.42 -23.05 -16.02
N PHE A 176 -42.04 -21.86 -16.40
CA PHE A 176 -42.87 -21.01 -17.30
C PHE A 176 -43.04 -21.63 -18.69
N THR A 177 -42.01 -22.26 -19.21
CA THR A 177 -42.11 -22.98 -20.51
C THR A 177 -43.11 -24.10 -20.45
N VAL A 178 -43.09 -24.91 -19.41
CA VAL A 178 -44.07 -26.04 -19.22
C VAL A 178 -45.49 -25.49 -19.11
N ILE A 179 -45.73 -24.44 -18.34
CA ILE A 179 -47.05 -23.81 -18.21
C ILE A 179 -47.54 -23.28 -19.57
N PHE A 180 -46.68 -22.60 -20.31
CA PHE A 180 -47.03 -22.07 -21.63
C PHE A 180 -47.44 -23.17 -22.60
N PHE A 181 -46.73 -24.30 -22.65
CA PHE A 181 -47.11 -25.45 -23.46
C PHE A 181 -48.43 -26.08 -23.01
N ALA A 182 -48.65 -26.19 -21.71
CA ALA A 182 -49.92 -26.73 -21.20
C ALA A 182 -51.12 -25.85 -21.60
N ILE A 183 -51.00 -24.54 -21.45
CA ILE A 183 -52.04 -23.57 -21.86
C ILE A 183 -52.29 -23.64 -23.37
N SER A 184 -51.22 -23.74 -24.17
CA SER A 184 -51.33 -23.86 -25.63
C SER A 184 -52.07 -25.13 -26.07
N ILE A 185 -51.81 -26.29 -25.43
CA ILE A 185 -52.50 -27.54 -25.70
C ILE A 185 -53.97 -27.43 -25.37
N ILE A 186 -54.31 -26.85 -24.22
CA ILE A 186 -55.72 -26.64 -23.78
C ILE A 186 -56.45 -25.74 -24.77
N GLY A 187 -55.82 -24.61 -25.17
CA GLY A 187 -56.40 -23.69 -26.13
C GLY A 187 -56.65 -24.35 -27.49
N PHE A 188 -55.70 -25.19 -27.96
CA PHE A 188 -55.86 -25.92 -29.20
C PHE A 188 -57.02 -26.99 -29.14
N ALA A 189 -57.09 -27.70 -28.01
CA ALA A 189 -58.20 -28.65 -27.79
C ALA A 189 -59.58 -27.98 -27.78
N ILE A 190 -59.70 -26.80 -27.14
CA ILE A 190 -60.95 -26.00 -27.15
C ILE A 190 -61.26 -25.55 -28.56
N ALA A 191 -60.29 -25.09 -29.33
CA ALA A 191 -60.51 -24.65 -30.71
C ALA A 191 -61.04 -25.80 -31.60
N ILE A 192 -60.46 -27.00 -31.50
CA ILE A 192 -60.91 -28.19 -32.21
C ILE A 192 -62.34 -28.55 -31.79
N PHE A 193 -62.63 -28.55 -30.49
CA PHE A 193 -63.97 -28.84 -29.98
C PHE A 193 -65.03 -27.90 -30.50
N LEU A 194 -64.73 -26.59 -30.58
CA LEU A 194 -65.63 -25.58 -31.11
C LEU A 194 -65.84 -25.74 -32.64
N LEU A 195 -64.81 -26.10 -33.39
CA LEU A 195 -64.91 -26.40 -34.84
C LEU A 195 -65.77 -27.62 -35.12
N LEU A 196 -65.67 -28.65 -34.33
CA LEU A 196 -66.47 -29.87 -34.47
C LEU A 196 -67.96 -29.68 -34.09
N ARG A 197 -68.24 -28.75 -33.18
CA ARG A 197 -69.58 -28.44 -32.68
C ARG A 197 -70.42 -27.50 -33.59
N HIS A 198 -69.71 -26.74 -34.41
CA HIS A 198 -70.35 -25.91 -35.43
C HIS A 198 -70.02 -26.44 -36.85
N PRO A 199 -70.81 -27.42 -37.34
CA PRO A 199 -70.71 -27.83 -38.75
C PRO A 199 -71.09 -26.63 -39.60
N LEU A 200 -70.15 -26.23 -40.50
CA LEU A 200 -70.36 -25.17 -41.50
C LEU A 200 -71.62 -25.52 -42.27
N THR A 201 -72.74 -24.87 -41.98
CA THR A 201 -73.92 -24.83 -42.85
C THR A 201 -73.51 -23.97 -44.08
N THR A 202 -72.93 -24.64 -45.07
CA THR A 202 -72.80 -24.09 -46.43
C THR A 202 -74.19 -23.97 -47.03
N ARG A 203 -74.51 -22.76 -47.34
CA ARG A 203 -75.58 -22.43 -48.27
C ARG A 203 -74.97 -22.00 -49.58
#